data_410dc7f7185dfe2ee71d7b799439eef8
#
_entry.id   410dc7f7185dfe2ee71d7b799439eef8
#
_cell.length_a   1.000
_cell.length_b   1.000
_cell.length_c   1.000
_cell.angle_alpha   90.00
_cell.angle_beta   90.00
_cell.angle_gamma   90.00
#
_symmetry.space_group_name_H-M   'P 1'
#
loop_
_entity.id
_entity.type
_entity.pdbx_description
1 polymer ?
#
loop_
_entity_poly.entity_id
_entity_poly.type
_entity_poly.pdbx_seq_one_letter_code
_entity_poly.pdbx_strand_id
1 'polypeptide(L)'
;MVGLMNSMRIGCIKFNFYVDDQFFIHGLRACISDVANEIFLLNRCSKNNIQSNFENYQEREINIIKLVRGEERMCNAMICNCLNSMNIMIVDRLHDIAPRGPSCYRDALVLNSQASIRITKNCIRRVLREPTKISGTRYNCDICKCVRFSEQELKVICYFCSGMSIRQISRLMKINHKTCYSHKDHVYAKLGIKSAHNLIEIIRKRGAESL
;
A
#
# COMPACT_ATOMS: atom_id res chain seq x y z
N MET A 1 0.72 -13.00 -9.51
CA MET A 1 0.55 -13.83 -8.31
C MET A 1 0.24 -12.90 -7.15
N VAL A 2 -0.97 -12.93 -6.63
CA VAL A 2 -1.33 -12.23 -5.40
C VAL A 2 -0.53 -12.91 -4.28
N GLY A 3 0.38 -12.16 -3.65
CA GLY A 3 1.21 -12.68 -2.55
C GLY A 3 0.32 -13.33 -1.50
N LEU A 4 0.80 -14.42 -0.90
CA LEU A 4 0.13 -15.13 0.18
C LEU A 4 -0.45 -14.13 1.18
N MET A 5 -1.77 -14.10 1.28
CA MET A 5 -2.50 -13.23 2.20
C MET A 5 -2.18 -13.67 3.63
N ASN A 6 -1.16 -13.07 4.23
CA ASN A 6 -0.88 -13.21 5.64
C ASN A 6 -1.90 -12.38 6.40
N SER A 7 -2.79 -13.03 7.15
CA SER A 7 -3.77 -12.33 7.98
C SER A 7 -3.58 -12.67 9.45
N MET A 8 -4.05 -11.79 10.32
CA MET A 8 -4.12 -11.95 11.76
C MET A 8 -5.44 -11.38 12.24
N ARG A 9 -6.07 -12.01 13.23
CA ARG A 9 -7.34 -11.53 13.79
C ARG A 9 -7.19 -11.28 15.29
N ILE A 10 -7.74 -10.17 15.75
CA ILE A 10 -7.85 -9.82 17.16
C ILE A 10 -9.29 -9.35 17.40
N GLY A 11 -10.09 -10.19 18.07
CA GLY A 11 -11.54 -9.97 18.22
C GLY A 11 -12.23 -9.82 16.86
N CYS A 12 -12.97 -8.72 16.67
CA CYS A 12 -13.66 -8.38 15.42
C CYS A 12 -12.76 -7.64 14.39
N ILE A 13 -11.47 -7.45 14.66
CA ILE A 13 -10.55 -6.76 13.78
C ILE A 13 -9.68 -7.77 13.05
N LYS A 14 -9.69 -7.70 11.71
CA LYS A 14 -8.84 -8.50 10.83
C LYS A 14 -7.74 -7.63 10.24
N PHE A 15 -6.49 -8.03 10.43
CA PHE A 15 -5.33 -7.40 9.82
C PHE A 15 -4.91 -8.20 8.59
N ASN A 16 -4.83 -7.55 7.45
CA ASN A 16 -4.34 -8.12 6.20
C ASN A 16 -2.95 -7.52 5.89
N PHE A 17 -1.95 -8.37 5.66
CA PHE A 17 -0.57 -7.95 5.41
C PHE A 17 -0.26 -8.11 3.93
N TYR A 18 -0.02 -7.01 3.25
CA TYR A 18 0.46 -6.93 1.87
C TYR A 18 1.93 -6.48 1.88
N VAL A 19 2.75 -7.32 2.50
CA VAL A 19 4.18 -7.11 2.75
C VAL A 19 4.89 -8.41 2.42
N ASP A 20 5.97 -8.36 1.65
CA ASP A 20 6.71 -9.57 1.25
C ASP A 20 7.72 -10.02 2.32
N ASP A 21 8.15 -9.12 3.21
CA ASP A 21 9.13 -9.37 4.25
C ASP A 21 8.51 -10.06 5.46
N GLN A 22 8.78 -11.35 5.63
CA GLN A 22 8.24 -12.16 6.72
C GLN A 22 8.74 -11.72 8.10
N PHE A 23 10.01 -11.29 8.22
CA PHE A 23 10.55 -10.80 9.49
C PHE A 23 9.84 -9.51 9.92
N PHE A 24 9.60 -8.62 8.96
CA PHE A 24 8.86 -7.40 9.21
C PHE A 24 7.40 -7.70 9.62
N ILE A 25 6.74 -8.66 8.97
CA ILE A 25 5.40 -9.11 9.36
C ILE A 25 5.38 -9.66 10.78
N HIS A 26 6.36 -10.50 11.15
CA HIS A 26 6.45 -11.03 12.52
C HIS A 26 6.63 -9.92 13.56
N GLY A 27 7.48 -8.94 13.28
CA GLY A 27 7.65 -7.77 14.15
C GLY A 27 6.36 -6.95 14.30
N LEU A 28 5.62 -6.73 13.21
CA LEU A 28 4.33 -6.04 13.25
C LEU A 28 3.28 -6.82 14.04
N ARG A 29 3.19 -8.14 13.86
CA ARG A 29 2.27 -9.00 14.62
C ARG A 29 2.54 -8.91 16.12
N ALA A 30 3.81 -8.94 16.53
CA ALA A 30 4.19 -8.77 17.91
C ALA A 30 3.72 -7.40 18.45
N CYS A 31 4.00 -6.31 17.73
CA CYS A 31 3.54 -4.97 18.09
C CYS A 31 2.02 -4.87 18.20
N ILE A 32 1.28 -5.50 17.28
CA ILE A 32 -0.20 -5.52 17.29
C ILE A 32 -0.72 -6.28 18.52
N SER A 33 -0.15 -7.46 18.81
CA SER A 33 -0.53 -8.26 19.98
C SER A 33 -0.28 -7.52 21.28
N ASP A 34 0.89 -6.89 21.41
CA ASP A 34 1.25 -6.11 22.61
C ASP A 34 0.27 -4.96 22.85
N VAL A 35 -0.02 -4.18 21.80
CA VAL A 35 -0.96 -3.04 21.93
C VAL A 35 -2.39 -3.52 22.20
N ALA A 36 -2.82 -4.62 21.60
CA ALA A 36 -4.14 -5.19 21.86
C ALA A 36 -4.27 -5.65 23.33
N ASN A 37 -3.24 -6.31 23.86
CA ASN A 37 -3.18 -6.73 25.26
C ASN A 37 -3.20 -5.52 26.21
N GLU A 38 -2.43 -4.48 25.91
CA GLU A 38 -2.45 -3.22 26.69
C GLU A 38 -3.87 -2.62 26.75
N ILE A 39 -4.56 -2.53 25.60
CA ILE A 39 -5.93 -1.99 25.52
C ILE A 39 -6.91 -2.88 26.29
N PHE A 40 -6.78 -4.22 26.16
CA PHE A 40 -7.63 -5.16 26.85
C PHE A 40 -7.48 -5.07 28.38
N LEU A 41 -6.24 -4.96 28.88
CA LEU A 41 -5.95 -4.80 30.30
C LEU A 41 -6.54 -3.47 30.85
N LEU A 42 -6.37 -2.37 30.13
CA LEU A 42 -6.92 -1.08 30.50
C LEU A 42 -8.46 -1.13 30.58
N ASN A 43 -9.12 -1.79 29.63
CA ASN A 43 -10.57 -1.94 29.64
C ASN A 43 -11.07 -2.83 30.80
N ARG A 44 -10.29 -3.82 31.24
CA ARG A 44 -10.60 -4.63 32.42
C ARG A 44 -10.50 -3.87 33.73
N CYS A 45 -9.53 -2.97 33.84
CA CYS A 45 -9.33 -2.14 35.01
C CYS A 45 -10.44 -1.06 35.14
N SER A 46 -11.06 -0.67 34.05
CA SER A 46 -12.14 0.33 33.99
C SER A 46 -13.54 -0.27 34.20
N LYS A 47 -13.66 -1.40 34.90
CA LYS A 47 -14.93 -2.08 35.17
C LYS A 47 -15.84 -1.24 36.12
N ASN A 48 -16.42 -0.18 35.58
CA ASN A 48 -17.74 0.30 35.96
C ASN A 48 -18.42 0.78 34.68
N ASN A 49 -19.43 0.04 34.21
CA ASN A 49 -20.42 0.42 33.19
C ASN A 49 -20.14 0.22 31.69
N ILE A 50 -19.50 -0.85 31.24
CA ILE A 50 -19.61 -1.17 29.79
C ILE A 50 -19.95 -2.64 29.59
N GLN A 51 -21.19 -3.02 29.94
CA GLN A 51 -21.72 -4.34 29.61
C GLN A 51 -22.66 -4.34 28.39
N SER A 52 -22.91 -3.18 27.75
CA SER A 52 -23.98 -3.03 26.74
C SER A 52 -23.56 -2.66 25.32
N ASN A 53 -22.27 -2.58 24.98
CA ASN A 53 -21.88 -2.11 23.64
C ASN A 53 -21.14 -3.13 22.76
N PHE A 54 -21.12 -4.42 23.12
CA PHE A 54 -20.43 -5.43 22.30
C PHE A 54 -21.27 -6.05 21.17
N GLU A 55 -22.57 -5.77 21.09
CA GLU A 55 -23.47 -6.44 20.14
C GLU A 55 -23.51 -5.85 18.72
N ASN A 56 -22.86 -4.69 18.47
CA ASN A 56 -22.87 -4.01 17.16
C ASN A 56 -21.49 -3.76 16.55
N TYR A 57 -20.48 -4.56 16.88
CA TYR A 57 -19.19 -4.42 16.22
C TYR A 57 -19.22 -5.05 14.83
N GLN A 58 -19.41 -4.23 13.80
CA GLN A 58 -19.13 -4.64 12.43
C GLN A 58 -17.67 -5.10 12.32
N GLU A 59 -17.45 -6.22 11.65
CA GLU A 59 -16.10 -6.72 11.36
C GLU A 59 -15.30 -5.62 10.64
N ARG A 60 -14.13 -5.30 11.21
CA ARG A 60 -13.24 -4.24 10.70
C ARG A 60 -12.04 -4.87 10.04
N GLU A 61 -11.66 -4.34 8.90
CA GLU A 61 -10.43 -4.75 8.23
C GLU A 61 -9.39 -3.63 8.29
N ILE A 62 -8.16 -3.99 8.62
CA ILE A 62 -7.00 -3.11 8.60
C ILE A 62 -6.01 -3.70 7.60
N ASN A 63 -5.75 -2.97 6.51
CA ASN A 63 -4.79 -3.38 5.50
C ASN A 63 -3.45 -2.70 5.77
N ILE A 64 -2.40 -3.50 5.88
CA ILE A 64 -1.03 -3.03 6.05
C ILE A 64 -0.31 -3.31 4.74
N ILE A 65 0.09 -2.23 4.06
CA ILE A 65 0.57 -2.28 2.68
C ILE A 65 1.95 -1.64 2.63
N LYS A 66 2.98 -2.43 2.31
CA LYS A 66 4.31 -1.88 2.03
C LYS A 66 4.36 -1.42 0.58
N LEU A 67 4.60 -0.13 0.37
CA LEU A 67 4.75 0.45 -0.94
C LEU A 67 6.21 0.43 -1.38
N VAL A 68 6.44 0.06 -2.61
CA VAL A 68 7.72 0.22 -3.30
C VAL A 68 7.82 1.66 -3.79
N ARG A 69 9.03 2.21 -3.82
CA ARG A 69 9.26 3.57 -4.31
C ARG A 69 8.72 3.76 -5.74
N GLY A 70 7.89 4.76 -5.91
CA GLY A 70 7.14 5.06 -7.14
C GLY A 70 5.70 4.53 -7.12
N GLU A 71 5.43 3.49 -6.34
CA GLU A 71 4.10 2.90 -6.20
C GLU A 71 3.12 3.85 -5.49
N GLU A 72 3.63 4.74 -4.66
CA GLU A 72 2.86 5.78 -3.96
C GLU A 72 2.21 6.80 -4.90
N ARG A 73 2.60 6.82 -6.17
CA ARG A 73 2.00 7.67 -7.20
C ARG A 73 0.92 6.97 -8.02
N MET A 74 0.75 5.69 -7.80
CA MET A 74 -0.19 4.83 -8.53
C MET A 74 -1.42 4.56 -7.69
N CYS A 75 -2.58 4.50 -8.35
CA CYS A 75 -3.79 4.05 -7.67
C CYS A 75 -3.66 2.58 -7.26
N ASN A 76 -4.19 2.25 -6.08
CA ASN A 76 -4.24 0.87 -5.61
C ASN A 76 -5.71 0.42 -5.53
N ALA A 77 -6.11 -0.46 -6.45
CA ALA A 77 -7.48 -0.96 -6.55
C ALA A 77 -7.96 -1.63 -5.25
N MET A 78 -7.06 -2.27 -4.49
CA MET A 78 -7.41 -2.89 -3.22
C MET A 78 -7.84 -1.85 -2.18
N ILE A 79 -7.17 -0.68 -2.15
CA ILE A 79 -7.52 0.43 -1.26
C ILE A 79 -8.79 1.13 -1.75
N CYS A 80 -8.92 1.32 -3.06
CA CYS A 80 -10.04 2.04 -3.64
C CYS A 80 -11.39 1.32 -3.47
N ASN A 81 -11.37 -0.01 -3.46
CA ASN A 81 -12.59 -0.84 -3.40
C ASN A 81 -13.02 -1.22 -1.98
N CYS A 82 -12.20 -0.94 -0.98
CA CYS A 82 -12.49 -1.31 0.41
C CYS A 82 -13.26 -0.21 1.13
N LEU A 83 -14.57 -0.38 1.29
CA LEU A 83 -15.46 0.60 1.95
C LEU A 83 -15.31 0.67 3.47
N ASN A 84 -14.96 -0.45 4.12
CA ASN A 84 -14.94 -0.59 5.58
C ASN A 84 -13.54 -0.90 6.12
N SER A 85 -12.49 -0.58 5.38
CA SER A 85 -11.12 -0.87 5.79
C SER A 85 -10.36 0.41 6.12
N MET A 86 -9.50 0.31 7.12
CA MET A 86 -8.48 1.29 7.40
C MET A 86 -7.16 0.81 6.80
N ASN A 87 -6.41 1.73 6.20
CA ASN A 87 -5.17 1.40 5.53
C ASN A 87 -3.96 2.00 6.26
N ILE A 88 -2.94 1.18 6.49
CA ILE A 88 -1.62 1.61 6.96
C ILE A 88 -0.65 1.40 5.80
N MET A 89 -0.11 2.48 5.29
CA MET A 89 0.93 2.44 4.25
C MET A 89 2.31 2.48 4.89
N ILE A 90 3.15 1.53 4.54
CA ILE A 90 4.55 1.48 4.95
C ILE A 90 5.39 1.95 3.79
N VAL A 91 6.21 2.98 4.03
CA VAL A 91 7.07 3.61 3.02
C VAL A 91 8.50 3.71 3.55
N ASP A 92 9.48 3.66 2.67
CA ASP A 92 10.87 3.80 3.07
C ASP A 92 11.24 5.26 3.38
N ARG A 93 10.57 6.23 2.75
CA ARG A 93 10.77 7.65 2.99
C ARG A 93 9.45 8.40 3.03
N LEU A 94 9.19 9.14 4.11
CA LEU A 94 7.94 9.89 4.30
C LEU A 94 7.70 10.98 3.25
N HIS A 95 8.76 11.60 2.72
CA HIS A 95 8.66 12.62 1.68
C HIS A 95 8.40 12.07 0.27
N ASP A 96 8.47 10.75 0.08
CA ASP A 96 8.08 10.13 -1.18
C ASP A 96 6.56 10.17 -1.39
N ILE A 97 5.77 10.38 -0.31
CA ILE A 97 4.33 10.59 -0.42
C ILE A 97 4.09 12.03 -0.88
N ALA A 98 3.83 12.16 -2.17
CA ALA A 98 3.53 13.46 -2.73
C ALA A 98 2.25 14.05 -2.09
N PRO A 99 2.22 15.36 -1.75
CA PRO A 99 1.01 16.04 -1.27
C PRO A 99 -0.16 15.94 -2.27
N ARG A 100 0.12 15.56 -3.51
CA ARG A 100 -0.81 15.38 -4.63
C ARG A 100 -0.90 13.92 -5.09
N GLY A 101 -0.63 12.96 -4.20
CA GLY A 101 -0.79 11.54 -4.48
C GLY A 101 -2.22 11.11 -4.77
N PRO A 102 -2.44 9.84 -5.09
CA PRO A 102 -3.76 9.27 -5.35
C PRO A 102 -4.75 9.57 -4.23
N SER A 103 -5.98 9.92 -4.59
CA SER A 103 -7.04 10.26 -3.62
C SER A 103 -7.34 9.10 -2.66
N CYS A 104 -7.15 7.86 -3.09
CA CYS A 104 -7.34 6.66 -2.28
C CYS A 104 -6.36 6.54 -1.10
N TYR A 105 -5.25 7.28 -1.10
CA TYR A 105 -4.29 7.29 0.01
C TYR A 105 -4.56 8.39 1.05
N ARG A 106 -5.55 9.26 0.82
CA ARG A 106 -5.80 10.44 1.67
C ARG A 106 -6.05 10.07 3.13
N ASP A 107 -6.82 9.01 3.37
CA ASP A 107 -7.22 8.58 4.71
C ASP A 107 -6.34 7.44 5.26
N ALA A 108 -5.28 7.08 4.55
CA ALA A 108 -4.36 6.08 5.02
C ALA A 108 -3.38 6.66 6.04
N LEU A 109 -3.09 5.90 7.08
CA LEU A 109 -1.98 6.22 7.98
C LEU A 109 -0.66 5.82 7.34
N VAL A 110 0.33 6.69 7.47
CA VAL A 110 1.64 6.47 6.89
C VAL A 110 2.65 6.13 7.98
N LEU A 111 3.35 5.03 7.80
CA LEU A 111 4.41 4.57 8.68
C LEU A 111 5.72 4.43 7.89
N ASN A 112 6.81 4.96 8.42
CA ASN A 112 8.13 4.71 7.86
C ASN A 112 8.56 3.27 8.15
N SER A 113 9.16 2.57 7.18
CA SER A 113 9.64 1.19 7.36
C SER A 113 10.72 1.07 8.45
N GLN A 114 11.46 2.14 8.70
CA GLN A 114 12.50 2.25 9.74
C GLN A 114 11.97 2.91 11.03
N ALA A 115 10.65 3.04 11.20
CA ALA A 115 10.08 3.63 12.40
C ALA A 115 10.44 2.81 13.64
N SER A 116 10.72 3.50 14.74
CA SER A 116 10.96 2.82 16.02
C SER A 116 9.72 2.03 16.47
N ILE A 117 9.92 1.00 17.28
CA ILE A 117 8.84 0.19 17.87
C ILE A 117 7.81 1.07 18.57
N ARG A 118 8.24 2.14 19.25
CA ARG A 118 7.36 3.09 19.92
C ARG A 118 6.43 3.81 18.94
N ILE A 119 6.97 4.28 17.82
CA ILE A 119 6.18 4.96 16.77
C ILE A 119 5.20 3.97 16.14
N THR A 120 5.65 2.76 15.84
CA THR A 120 4.83 1.68 15.29
C THR A 120 3.68 1.32 16.22
N LYS A 121 3.94 1.10 17.52
CA LYS A 121 2.90 0.84 18.51
C LYS A 121 1.92 2.00 18.66
N ASN A 122 2.37 3.25 18.59
CA ASN A 122 1.49 4.42 18.64
C ASN A 122 0.57 4.49 17.41
N CYS A 123 1.09 4.20 16.21
CA CYS A 123 0.29 4.09 14.99
C CYS A 123 -0.80 3.02 15.14
N ILE A 124 -0.43 1.82 15.59
CA ILE A 124 -1.35 0.70 15.83
C ILE A 124 -2.39 1.07 16.89
N ARG A 125 -1.98 1.68 18.00
CA ARG A 125 -2.88 2.12 19.10
C ARG A 125 -3.91 3.12 18.59
N ARG A 126 -3.50 4.04 17.72
CA ARG A 126 -4.41 4.99 17.07
C ARG A 126 -5.45 4.27 16.24
N VAL A 127 -5.03 3.35 15.38
CA VAL A 127 -5.91 2.56 14.49
C VAL A 127 -6.91 1.72 15.29
N LEU A 128 -6.47 1.13 16.41
CA LEU A 128 -7.34 0.30 17.26
C LEU A 128 -8.37 1.11 18.05
N ARG A 129 -8.06 2.36 18.39
CA ARG A 129 -8.94 3.25 19.18
C ARG A 129 -9.88 4.10 18.33
N GLU A 130 -9.47 4.47 17.14
CA GLU A 130 -10.30 5.29 16.27
C GLU A 130 -11.50 4.47 15.77
N PRO A 131 -12.75 4.95 15.97
CA PRO A 131 -13.89 4.36 15.28
C PRO A 131 -13.62 4.48 13.78
N THR A 132 -13.92 3.43 13.03
CA THR A 132 -13.87 3.53 11.57
C THR A 132 -14.79 4.67 11.17
N LYS A 133 -14.23 5.75 10.69
CA LYS A 133 -15.00 6.66 9.85
C LYS A 133 -15.34 5.82 8.63
N ILE A 134 -16.56 5.30 8.61
CA ILE A 134 -17.14 4.70 7.41
C ILE A 134 -17.23 5.87 6.44
N SER A 135 -16.13 6.17 5.76
CA SER A 135 -16.18 7.03 4.59
C SER A 135 -16.92 6.21 3.55
N GLY A 136 -18.25 6.36 3.50
CA GLY A 136 -19.10 5.69 2.54
C GLY A 136 -18.85 6.14 1.09
N THR A 137 -17.79 6.90 0.86
CA THR A 137 -17.34 7.35 -0.44
C THR A 137 -16.36 6.34 -1.01
N ARG A 138 -16.82 5.51 -1.94
CA ARG A 138 -15.91 4.82 -2.85
C ARG A 138 -15.05 5.86 -3.53
N TYR A 139 -13.73 5.72 -3.43
CA TYR A 139 -12.84 6.53 -4.24
C TYR A 139 -13.05 6.13 -5.70
N ASN A 140 -13.54 7.08 -6.50
CA ASN A 140 -13.63 6.85 -7.93
C ASN A 140 -12.21 6.97 -8.52
N CYS A 141 -11.64 5.83 -8.92
CA CYS A 141 -10.31 5.77 -9.53
C CYS A 141 -10.22 6.54 -10.84
N ASP A 142 -11.35 6.80 -11.53
CA ASP A 142 -11.37 7.60 -12.75
C ASP A 142 -11.04 9.08 -12.47
N ILE A 143 -11.38 9.56 -11.26
CA ILE A 143 -11.12 10.92 -10.80
C ILE A 143 -9.80 11.00 -10.00
N CYS A 144 -9.23 9.85 -9.65
CA CYS A 144 -8.02 9.77 -8.85
C CYS A 144 -6.85 10.39 -9.63
N LYS A 145 -6.13 11.35 -9.00
CA LYS A 145 -4.91 11.94 -9.55
C LYS A 145 -3.73 10.97 -9.46
N CYS A 146 -3.87 9.82 -10.08
CA CYS A 146 -2.81 8.83 -10.16
C CYS A 146 -2.04 8.96 -11.48
N VAL A 147 -0.85 8.40 -11.49
CA VAL A 147 -0.04 8.30 -12.70
C VAL A 147 -0.77 7.41 -13.72
N ARG A 148 -0.83 7.87 -14.95
CA ARG A 148 -1.34 7.10 -16.09
C ARG A 148 -0.25 6.98 -17.14
N PHE A 149 -0.13 5.79 -17.69
CA PHE A 149 0.83 5.48 -18.76
C PHE A 149 0.12 5.44 -20.10
N SER A 150 0.83 5.88 -21.15
CA SER A 150 0.37 5.65 -22.52
C SER A 150 0.57 4.20 -22.91
N GLU A 151 -0.15 3.75 -23.93
CA GLU A 151 0.00 2.39 -24.47
C GLU A 151 1.44 2.07 -24.86
N GLN A 152 2.16 3.04 -25.45
CA GLN A 152 3.56 2.87 -25.84
C GLN A 152 4.48 2.77 -24.62
N GLU A 153 4.25 3.57 -23.58
CA GLU A 153 4.99 3.47 -22.31
C GLU A 153 4.76 2.10 -21.67
N LEU A 154 3.53 1.60 -21.63
CA LEU A 154 3.22 0.27 -21.09
C LEU A 154 3.93 -0.84 -21.89
N LYS A 155 3.90 -0.81 -23.23
CA LYS A 155 4.61 -1.78 -24.06
C LYS A 155 6.11 -1.79 -23.78
N VAL A 156 6.74 -0.60 -23.72
CA VAL A 156 8.17 -0.48 -23.40
C VAL A 156 8.48 -1.06 -22.02
N ILE A 157 7.66 -0.76 -21.01
CA ILE A 157 7.84 -1.29 -19.65
C ILE A 157 7.73 -2.81 -19.63
N CYS A 158 6.69 -3.37 -20.24
CA CYS A 158 6.45 -4.81 -20.25
C CYS A 158 7.63 -5.57 -20.88
N TYR A 159 8.10 -5.14 -22.04
CA TYR A 159 9.25 -5.76 -22.69
C TYR A 159 10.55 -5.56 -21.89
N PHE A 160 10.76 -4.38 -21.32
CA PHE A 160 11.94 -4.11 -20.50
C PHE A 160 11.99 -5.00 -19.25
N CYS A 161 10.87 -5.18 -18.58
CA CYS A 161 10.78 -6.06 -17.40
C CYS A 161 10.78 -7.54 -17.73
N SER A 162 10.50 -7.91 -19.00
CA SER A 162 10.75 -9.27 -19.53
C SER A 162 12.23 -9.53 -19.84
N GLY A 163 13.13 -8.58 -19.53
CA GLY A 163 14.58 -8.71 -19.73
C GLY A 163 15.06 -8.32 -21.14
N MET A 164 14.21 -7.72 -21.97
CA MET A 164 14.61 -7.27 -23.30
C MET A 164 15.46 -5.99 -23.22
N SER A 165 16.53 -5.95 -24.03
CA SER A 165 17.33 -4.73 -24.19
C SER A 165 16.55 -3.68 -24.99
N ILE A 166 16.88 -2.39 -24.76
CA ILE A 166 16.27 -1.28 -25.51
C ILE A 166 16.40 -1.47 -27.03
N ARG A 167 17.52 -2.06 -27.48
CA ARG A 167 17.74 -2.37 -28.91
C ARG A 167 16.74 -3.41 -29.43
N GLN A 168 16.43 -4.45 -28.65
CA GLN A 168 15.43 -5.45 -29.03
C GLN A 168 14.01 -4.83 -29.00
N ILE A 169 13.69 -4.05 -27.97
CA ILE A 169 12.39 -3.38 -27.84
C ILE A 169 12.16 -2.42 -29.01
N SER A 170 13.14 -1.59 -29.37
CA SER A 170 13.02 -0.64 -30.47
C SER A 170 12.79 -1.33 -31.84
N ARG A 171 13.44 -2.46 -32.06
CA ARG A 171 13.20 -3.28 -33.26
C ARG A 171 11.81 -3.88 -33.29
N LEU A 172 11.37 -4.46 -32.15
CA LEU A 172 10.06 -5.08 -32.01
C LEU A 172 8.93 -4.09 -32.21
N MET A 173 9.07 -2.91 -31.63
CA MET A 173 8.08 -1.82 -31.71
C MET A 173 8.21 -0.98 -32.98
N LYS A 174 9.21 -1.23 -33.83
CA LYS A 174 9.52 -0.44 -35.03
C LYS A 174 9.68 1.06 -34.77
N ILE A 175 10.32 1.43 -33.66
CA ILE A 175 10.62 2.81 -33.26
C ILE A 175 12.12 3.03 -33.14
N ASN A 176 12.54 4.30 -33.15
CA ASN A 176 13.94 4.66 -32.95
C ASN A 176 14.38 4.34 -31.50
N HIS A 177 15.64 3.99 -31.31
CA HIS A 177 16.25 3.79 -30.00
C HIS A 177 16.04 4.98 -29.06
N LYS A 178 16.22 6.22 -29.56
CA LYS A 178 16.00 7.42 -28.76
C LYS A 178 14.57 7.52 -28.28
N THR A 179 13.59 7.21 -29.13
CA THR A 179 12.17 7.19 -28.78
C THR A 179 11.87 6.14 -27.71
N CYS A 180 12.47 4.94 -27.82
CA CYS A 180 12.33 3.90 -26.80
C CYS A 180 12.91 4.35 -25.46
N TYR A 181 14.09 4.99 -25.42
CA TYR A 181 14.65 5.58 -24.22
C TYR A 181 13.73 6.67 -23.64
N SER A 182 13.19 7.56 -24.49
CA SER A 182 12.28 8.63 -24.03
C SER A 182 11.03 8.05 -23.35
N HIS A 183 10.42 6.99 -23.91
CA HIS A 183 9.29 6.33 -23.26
C HIS A 183 9.67 5.77 -21.88
N LYS A 184 10.82 5.09 -21.76
CA LYS A 184 11.32 4.61 -20.46
C LYS A 184 11.55 5.74 -19.48
N ASP A 185 12.19 6.82 -19.91
CA ASP A 185 12.50 7.96 -19.05
C ASP A 185 11.25 8.73 -18.61
N HIS A 186 10.24 8.83 -19.47
CA HIS A 186 8.93 9.37 -19.09
C HIS A 186 8.27 8.52 -17.99
N VAL A 187 8.35 7.20 -18.09
CA VAL A 187 7.85 6.31 -17.02
C VAL A 187 8.59 6.55 -15.72
N TYR A 188 9.91 6.64 -15.76
CA TYR A 188 10.72 6.93 -14.58
C TYR A 188 10.36 8.28 -13.96
N ALA A 189 10.19 9.32 -14.79
CA ALA A 189 9.77 10.64 -14.34
C ALA A 189 8.36 10.63 -13.71
N LYS A 190 7.41 9.95 -14.35
CA LYS A 190 6.05 9.79 -13.85
C LYS A 190 6.01 9.10 -12.49
N LEU A 191 6.79 8.03 -12.33
CA LEU A 191 6.89 7.28 -11.07
C LEU A 191 7.81 7.97 -10.04
N GLY A 192 8.65 8.93 -10.46
CA GLY A 192 9.65 9.55 -9.58
C GLY A 192 10.78 8.60 -9.17
N ILE A 193 11.04 7.58 -9.97
CA ILE A 193 12.10 6.58 -9.75
C ILE A 193 13.32 6.89 -10.59
N LYS A 194 14.48 6.36 -10.19
CA LYS A 194 15.75 6.54 -10.91
C LYS A 194 16.40 5.23 -11.31
N SER A 195 15.85 4.09 -10.85
CA SER A 195 16.46 2.79 -11.08
C SER A 195 15.50 1.80 -11.73
N ALA A 196 16.06 0.92 -12.57
CA ALA A 196 15.33 -0.20 -13.15
C ALA A 196 14.80 -1.15 -12.07
N HIS A 197 15.54 -1.31 -10.97
CA HIS A 197 15.18 -2.17 -9.87
C HIS A 197 13.79 -1.81 -9.30
N ASN A 198 13.56 -0.53 -9.00
CA ASN A 198 12.26 -0.07 -8.49
C ASN A 198 11.12 -0.37 -9.48
N LEU A 199 11.36 -0.16 -10.77
CA LEU A 199 10.35 -0.46 -11.80
C LEU A 199 10.01 -1.95 -11.86
N ILE A 200 11.04 -2.81 -11.88
CA ILE A 200 10.87 -4.26 -11.89
C ILE A 200 10.12 -4.74 -10.64
N GLU A 201 10.45 -4.17 -9.49
CA GLU A 201 9.82 -4.52 -8.22
C GLU A 201 8.34 -4.14 -8.20
N ILE A 202 7.98 -2.94 -8.69
CA ILE A 202 6.58 -2.51 -8.85
C ILE A 202 5.81 -3.51 -9.73
N ILE A 203 6.38 -3.86 -10.88
CA ILE A 203 5.71 -4.76 -11.84
C ILE A 203 5.59 -6.18 -11.28
N ARG A 204 6.64 -6.69 -10.61
CA ARG A 204 6.59 -8.00 -9.96
C ARG A 204 5.48 -8.08 -8.93
N LYS A 205 5.29 -7.01 -8.16
CA LYS A 205 4.30 -6.95 -7.10
C LYS A 205 2.88 -6.78 -7.62
N ARG A 206 2.68 -5.92 -8.61
CA ARG A 206 1.34 -5.58 -9.14
C ARG A 206 0.88 -6.46 -10.29
N GLY A 207 1.82 -7.00 -11.04
CA GLY A 207 1.56 -7.54 -12.39
C GLY A 207 1.56 -6.43 -13.43
N ALA A 208 1.99 -6.76 -14.66
CA ALA A 208 2.05 -5.80 -15.77
C ALA A 208 0.66 -5.28 -16.20
N GLU A 209 -0.40 -6.06 -15.94
CA GLU A 209 -1.79 -5.72 -16.28
C GLU A 209 -2.43 -4.70 -15.33
N SER A 210 -1.76 -4.41 -14.22
CA SER A 210 -2.26 -3.51 -13.17
C SER A 210 -1.59 -2.13 -13.18
N LEU A 211 -0.83 -1.82 -14.25
CA LEU A 211 -0.22 -0.53 -14.53
C LEU A 211 -1.13 0.30 -15.43
#